data_6d33e47c2da2183b5e5051a6bc877303
#
_entry.id   6d33e47c2da2183b5e5051a6bc877303
#
_cell.length_a   1.000
_cell.length_b   1.000
_cell.length_c   1.000
_cell.angle_alpha   90.00
_cell.angle_beta   90.00
_cell.angle_gamma   90.00
#
_symmetry.space_group_name_H-M   'P 1'
#
loop_
_entity.id
_entity.type
_entity.pdbx_description
1 polymer ?
#
loop_
_entity_poly.entity_id
_entity_poly.type
_entity_poly.pdbx_seq_one_letter_code
_entity_poly.pdbx_strand_id
1 'polypeptide(L)'
;MAATRDIKSKRRLIIHCGVQKTASTSLHRFVQRNRGLLSSYLHILTPVKGSPVQQMGRAAMQFSLEPTPERLGDLKNLINGVRDQLLDGTTPVLISHENLPGAMIGKRSVVTLYPHLEQIITLLDAQLAPFVPEYVFYTREMTDWKTSVYNQAVKSDHYPHAQEMFDLETRGCGSWGDLERRMQTQVGDDRVRFFRVEDEVDRSKPGLQLLRHAGLDEKAIKALHPMDQAQNPSLNTGSLEFLRLVNRQELDQGARRKIVDLVRTNQSLFVQGATP
;
A
#
# COMPACT_ATOMS: atom_id res chain seq x y z
N MET A 1 -0.54 -48.29 11.87
CA MET A 1 0.30 -47.27 12.56
C MET A 1 0.18 -45.94 11.78
N ALA A 2 -0.67 -45.06 12.29
CA ALA A 2 -0.84 -43.72 11.68
C ALA A 2 0.31 -42.82 12.15
N ALA A 3 1.11 -42.37 11.23
CA ALA A 3 2.17 -41.40 11.51
C ALA A 3 1.52 -40.10 11.99
N THR A 4 1.73 -39.77 13.25
CA THR A 4 1.44 -38.48 13.84
C THR A 4 2.27 -37.44 13.10
N ARG A 5 1.68 -36.74 12.10
CA ARG A 5 2.28 -35.57 11.54
C ARG A 5 2.34 -34.51 12.64
N ASP A 6 3.55 -34.30 13.14
CA ASP A 6 3.88 -33.16 13.99
C ASP A 6 3.33 -31.89 13.32
N ILE A 7 2.34 -31.28 14.00
CA ILE A 7 1.86 -29.95 13.63
C ILE A 7 2.95 -28.98 14.08
N LYS A 8 4.01 -28.82 13.24
CA LYS A 8 4.91 -27.68 13.38
C LYS A 8 4.03 -26.44 13.51
N SER A 9 4.15 -25.71 14.62
CA SER A 9 3.39 -24.49 14.87
C SER A 9 3.49 -23.65 13.58
N LYS A 10 2.36 -23.36 12.94
CA LYS A 10 2.33 -22.70 11.65
C LYS A 10 3.03 -21.35 11.80
N ARG A 11 4.15 -21.16 11.10
CA ARG A 11 4.90 -19.91 11.07
C ARG A 11 3.93 -18.77 10.73
N ARG A 12 3.85 -17.76 11.59
CA ARG A 12 2.93 -16.63 11.44
C ARG A 12 3.31 -15.82 10.19
N LEU A 13 2.32 -15.50 9.36
CA LEU A 13 2.47 -14.66 8.17
C LEU A 13 1.48 -13.50 8.25
N ILE A 14 2.00 -12.28 8.27
CA ILE A 14 1.23 -11.04 8.27
C ILE A 14 1.42 -10.36 6.91
N ILE A 15 0.33 -9.97 6.28
CA ILE A 15 0.32 -9.21 5.03
C ILE A 15 -0.26 -7.83 5.29
N HIS A 16 0.61 -6.81 5.26
CA HIS A 16 0.20 -5.42 5.30
C HIS A 16 -0.16 -4.97 3.88
N CYS A 17 -1.45 -4.77 3.67
CA CYS A 17 -2.07 -4.43 2.40
C CYS A 17 -2.16 -2.91 2.12
N GLY A 18 -1.60 -2.05 2.91
CA GLY A 18 -1.75 -0.59 2.80
C GLY A 18 -3.01 -0.15 3.57
N VAL A 19 -3.85 0.78 3.16
CA VAL A 19 -4.13 1.17 1.74
C VAL A 19 -3.06 2.13 1.19
N GLN A 20 -3.13 2.42 -0.11
CA GLN A 20 -2.27 3.47 -0.68
C GLN A 20 -2.57 4.81 0.01
N LYS A 21 -1.58 5.70 0.09
CA LYS A 21 -1.71 7.05 0.70
C LYS A 21 -1.89 7.06 2.23
N THR A 22 -1.50 5.98 2.91
CA THR A 22 -1.45 5.84 4.38
C THR A 22 -0.03 5.69 4.90
N ALA A 23 0.92 6.43 4.34
CA ALA A 23 2.33 6.48 4.75
C ALA A 23 3.14 5.17 4.54
N SER A 24 2.71 4.23 3.71
CA SER A 24 3.43 2.96 3.42
C SER A 24 4.89 3.18 3.02
N THR A 25 5.19 4.22 2.24
CA THR A 25 6.58 4.57 1.87
C THR A 25 7.42 4.92 3.10
N SER A 26 6.87 5.64 4.06
CA SER A 26 7.56 5.98 5.32
C SER A 26 7.79 4.74 6.16
N LEU A 27 6.79 3.87 6.28
CA LEU A 27 6.91 2.56 6.92
C LEU A 27 8.03 1.72 6.27
N HIS A 28 8.04 1.60 4.94
CA HIS A 28 9.07 0.80 4.25
C HIS A 28 10.49 1.33 4.51
N ARG A 29 10.69 2.64 4.51
CA ARG A 29 11.98 3.26 4.86
C ARG A 29 12.35 3.04 6.32
N PHE A 30 11.38 3.16 7.22
CA PHE A 30 11.57 2.95 8.64
C PHE A 30 12.01 1.51 8.95
N VAL A 31 11.34 0.50 8.41
CA VAL A 31 11.73 -0.90 8.60
C VAL A 31 13.06 -1.22 7.93
N GLN A 32 13.36 -0.60 6.79
CA GLN A 32 14.65 -0.77 6.12
C GLN A 32 15.81 -0.18 6.94
N ARG A 33 15.63 1.03 7.53
CA ARG A 33 16.58 1.66 8.45
C ARG A 33 16.86 0.78 9.67
N ASN A 34 15.86 0.11 10.17
CA ASN A 34 15.91 -0.72 11.37
C ASN A 34 16.08 -2.21 11.08
N ARG A 35 16.42 -2.60 9.85
CA ARG A 35 16.44 -4.00 9.42
C ARG A 35 17.28 -4.89 10.33
N GLY A 36 18.45 -4.42 10.77
CA GLY A 36 19.34 -5.18 11.66
C GLY A 36 18.68 -5.49 13.01
N LEU A 37 18.00 -4.50 13.61
CA LEU A 37 17.29 -4.67 14.89
C LEU A 37 16.05 -5.55 14.75
N LEU A 38 15.34 -5.42 13.62
CA LEU A 38 14.10 -6.15 13.38
C LEU A 38 14.31 -7.60 12.98
N SER A 39 15.48 -7.96 12.43
CA SER A 39 15.74 -9.29 11.87
C SER A 39 15.68 -10.45 12.88
N SER A 40 15.88 -10.16 14.18
CA SER A 40 15.71 -11.13 15.26
C SER A 40 14.24 -11.43 15.62
N TYR A 41 13.33 -10.57 15.20
CA TYR A 41 11.89 -10.66 15.52
C TYR A 41 11.06 -11.05 14.30
N LEU A 42 11.39 -10.48 13.12
CA LEU A 42 10.58 -10.57 11.92
C LEU A 42 11.44 -10.75 10.66
N HIS A 43 11.00 -11.64 9.79
CA HIS A 43 11.44 -11.66 8.39
C HIS A 43 10.57 -10.69 7.59
N ILE A 44 11.11 -9.50 7.25
CA ILE A 44 10.32 -8.43 6.62
C ILE A 44 10.62 -8.34 5.13
N LEU A 45 9.58 -8.40 4.32
CA LEU A 45 9.60 -8.24 2.87
C LEU A 45 8.83 -6.97 2.47
N THR A 46 9.52 -6.05 1.80
CA THR A 46 8.97 -4.78 1.29
C THR A 46 9.25 -4.64 -0.21
N PRO A 47 8.56 -3.74 -0.93
CA PRO A 47 8.71 -3.56 -2.38
C PRO A 47 10.01 -2.87 -2.77
N VAL A 48 11.15 -3.43 -2.40
CA VAL A 48 12.46 -2.99 -2.88
C VAL A 48 12.53 -3.20 -4.39
N LYS A 49 13.19 -2.27 -5.12
CA LYS A 49 13.31 -2.33 -6.58
C LYS A 49 13.84 -3.70 -7.04
N GLY A 50 13.10 -4.34 -7.92
CA GLY A 50 13.42 -5.67 -8.47
C GLY A 50 13.05 -6.86 -7.58
N SER A 51 12.55 -6.63 -6.33
CA SER A 51 12.17 -7.73 -5.44
C SER A 51 10.91 -8.47 -5.93
N PRO A 52 10.76 -9.76 -5.60
CA PRO A 52 9.55 -10.52 -5.90
C PRO A 52 8.29 -9.88 -5.33
N VAL A 53 8.34 -9.30 -4.12
CA VAL A 53 7.21 -8.60 -3.50
C VAL A 53 6.82 -7.34 -4.29
N GLN A 54 7.79 -6.59 -4.83
CA GLN A 54 7.49 -5.45 -5.71
C GLN A 54 6.75 -5.90 -6.98
N GLN A 55 7.20 -7.00 -7.59
CA GLN A 55 6.57 -7.56 -8.79
C GLN A 55 5.16 -8.08 -8.48
N MET A 56 4.99 -8.78 -7.37
CA MET A 56 3.71 -9.30 -6.90
C MET A 56 2.68 -8.17 -6.71
N GLY A 57 3.03 -7.08 -6.02
CA GLY A 57 2.13 -5.93 -5.85
C GLY A 57 1.80 -5.21 -7.16
N ARG A 58 2.77 -5.14 -8.11
CA ARG A 58 2.49 -4.63 -9.46
C ARG A 58 1.51 -5.51 -10.21
N ALA A 59 1.68 -6.82 -10.16
CA ALA A 59 0.79 -7.77 -10.81
C ALA A 59 -0.62 -7.72 -10.21
N ALA A 60 -0.77 -7.61 -8.89
CA ALA A 60 -2.07 -7.43 -8.23
C ALA A 60 -2.77 -6.15 -8.72
N MET A 61 -2.05 -5.04 -8.79
CA MET A 61 -2.59 -3.79 -9.33
C MET A 61 -2.97 -3.92 -10.82
N GLN A 62 -2.15 -4.56 -11.64
CA GLN A 62 -2.43 -4.76 -13.06
C GLN A 62 -3.64 -5.66 -13.27
N PHE A 63 -3.74 -6.77 -12.53
CA PHE A 63 -4.92 -7.62 -12.55
C PHE A 63 -6.18 -6.85 -12.14
N SER A 64 -6.11 -6.03 -11.10
CA SER A 64 -7.24 -5.20 -10.67
C SER A 64 -7.71 -4.19 -11.73
N LEU A 65 -6.80 -3.70 -12.58
CA LEU A 65 -7.14 -2.78 -13.68
C LEU A 65 -7.67 -3.48 -14.92
N GLU A 66 -7.27 -4.73 -15.14
CA GLU A 66 -7.62 -5.53 -16.31
C GLU A 66 -7.62 -7.01 -15.92
N PRO A 67 -8.75 -7.53 -15.41
CA PRO A 67 -8.85 -8.86 -14.82
C PRO A 67 -8.95 -9.95 -15.90
N THR A 68 -7.81 -10.29 -16.50
CA THR A 68 -7.70 -11.37 -17.49
C THR A 68 -7.14 -12.65 -16.85
N PRO A 69 -7.43 -13.84 -17.43
CA PRO A 69 -6.85 -15.12 -16.99
C PRO A 69 -5.32 -15.12 -17.02
N GLU A 70 -4.71 -14.44 -17.99
CA GLU A 70 -3.27 -14.31 -18.13
C GLU A 70 -2.69 -13.55 -16.93
N ARG A 71 -3.23 -12.35 -16.61
CA ARG A 71 -2.78 -11.55 -15.46
C ARG A 71 -3.00 -12.26 -14.12
N LEU A 72 -4.08 -13.04 -14.02
CA LEU A 72 -4.30 -13.89 -12.85
C LEU A 72 -3.23 -14.97 -12.73
N GLY A 73 -2.84 -15.58 -13.85
CA GLY A 73 -1.76 -16.57 -13.94
C GLY A 73 -0.40 -15.96 -13.53
N ASP A 74 -0.08 -14.76 -14.02
CA ASP A 74 1.14 -14.04 -13.66
C ASP A 74 1.19 -13.74 -12.17
N LEU A 75 0.10 -13.22 -11.61
CA LEU A 75 0.00 -12.96 -10.17
C LEU A 75 0.18 -14.23 -9.35
N LYS A 76 -0.47 -15.33 -9.75
CA LYS A 76 -0.31 -16.65 -9.13
C LYS A 76 1.14 -17.11 -9.08
N ASN A 77 1.85 -17.00 -10.21
CA ASN A 77 3.26 -17.41 -10.30
C ASN A 77 4.15 -16.58 -9.37
N LEU A 78 3.91 -15.27 -9.30
CA LEU A 78 4.66 -14.38 -8.41
C LEU A 78 4.39 -14.65 -6.92
N ILE A 79 3.15 -14.96 -6.55
CA ILE A 79 2.81 -15.37 -5.17
C ILE A 79 3.52 -16.66 -4.81
N ASN A 80 3.53 -17.66 -5.70
CA ASN A 80 4.24 -18.92 -5.49
C ASN A 80 5.74 -18.68 -5.30
N GLY A 81 6.36 -17.84 -6.12
CA GLY A 81 7.77 -17.48 -5.99
C GLY A 81 8.10 -16.79 -4.65
N VAL A 82 7.19 -15.97 -4.12
CA VAL A 82 7.34 -15.40 -2.77
C VAL A 82 7.18 -16.49 -1.71
N ARG A 83 6.15 -17.32 -1.80
CA ARG A 83 5.92 -18.44 -0.86
C ARG A 83 7.15 -19.33 -0.73
N ASP A 84 7.72 -19.74 -1.87
CA ASP A 84 8.83 -20.70 -1.89
C ASP A 84 10.07 -20.17 -1.14
N GLN A 85 10.29 -18.83 -1.15
CA GLN A 85 11.33 -18.18 -0.35
C GLN A 85 11.02 -18.17 1.16
N LEU A 86 9.79 -18.44 1.56
CA LEU A 86 9.35 -18.42 2.95
C LEU A 86 9.28 -19.81 3.60
N LEU A 87 9.36 -20.88 2.82
CA LEU A 87 9.20 -22.24 3.36
C LEU A 87 10.26 -22.61 4.37
N ASP A 88 11.46 -22.06 4.21
CA ASP A 88 12.57 -22.26 5.14
C ASP A 88 12.58 -21.15 6.19
N GLY A 89 12.66 -21.55 7.47
CA GLY A 89 12.76 -20.62 8.60
C GLY A 89 11.60 -20.69 9.58
N THR A 90 11.84 -20.11 10.76
CA THR A 90 10.90 -20.16 11.91
C THR A 90 10.43 -18.77 12.34
N THR A 91 11.14 -17.72 11.97
CA THR A 91 10.81 -16.33 12.33
C THR A 91 9.51 -15.89 11.67
N PRO A 92 8.58 -15.24 12.37
CA PRO A 92 7.37 -14.69 11.78
C PRO A 92 7.67 -13.80 10.58
N VAL A 93 6.77 -13.78 9.60
CA VAL A 93 6.94 -13.05 8.34
C VAL A 93 6.01 -11.86 8.30
N LEU A 94 6.52 -10.71 7.87
CA LEU A 94 5.75 -9.53 7.50
C LEU A 94 6.00 -9.20 6.03
N ILE A 95 4.98 -9.39 5.19
CA ILE A 95 4.97 -8.86 3.82
C ILE A 95 4.24 -7.52 3.85
N SER A 96 4.86 -6.47 3.32
CA SER A 96 4.22 -5.14 3.27
C SER A 96 4.25 -4.59 1.84
N HIS A 97 3.08 -4.44 1.24
CA HIS A 97 2.93 -3.77 -0.06
C HIS A 97 1.52 -3.21 -0.26
N GLU A 98 1.42 -1.90 -0.43
CA GLU A 98 0.17 -1.15 -0.55
C GLU A 98 -0.65 -1.45 -1.82
N ASN A 99 -0.07 -2.08 -2.83
CA ASN A 99 -0.78 -2.43 -4.06
C ASN A 99 -1.37 -3.85 -4.05
N LEU A 100 -1.20 -4.62 -2.97
CA LEU A 100 -1.76 -5.98 -2.89
C LEU A 100 -3.29 -6.01 -2.96
N PRO A 101 -4.04 -5.03 -2.41
CA PRO A 101 -5.50 -5.01 -2.59
C PRO A 101 -5.94 -4.71 -4.02
N GLY A 102 -5.03 -4.25 -4.88
CA GLY A 102 -5.31 -3.82 -6.24
C GLY A 102 -5.14 -2.31 -6.47
N ALA A 103 -5.76 -1.81 -7.52
CA ALA A 103 -5.73 -0.41 -7.90
C ALA A 103 -6.63 0.44 -6.99
N MET A 104 -6.13 1.61 -6.56
CA MET A 104 -6.94 2.59 -5.83
C MET A 104 -7.88 3.35 -6.78
N ILE A 105 -8.90 4.00 -6.23
CA ILE A 105 -9.80 4.88 -6.98
C ILE A 105 -9.01 5.99 -7.69
N GLY A 106 -9.57 6.52 -8.78
CA GLY A 106 -8.93 7.56 -9.59
C GLY A 106 -7.80 7.05 -10.49
N LYS A 107 -7.48 5.75 -10.42
CA LYS A 107 -6.52 5.15 -11.35
C LYS A 107 -7.28 4.59 -12.55
N ARG A 108 -7.08 5.19 -13.74
CA ARG A 108 -7.91 4.92 -14.93
C ARG A 108 -9.41 5.11 -14.56
N SER A 109 -10.26 4.11 -14.81
CA SER A 109 -11.71 4.14 -14.56
C SER A 109 -12.12 3.54 -13.20
N VAL A 110 -11.19 3.32 -12.27
CA VAL A 110 -11.53 2.74 -10.96
C VAL A 110 -12.22 3.79 -10.10
N VAL A 111 -13.49 3.56 -9.77
CA VAL A 111 -14.32 4.46 -8.94
C VAL A 111 -14.78 3.83 -7.63
N THR A 112 -14.48 2.54 -7.40
CA THR A 112 -14.82 1.79 -6.18
C THR A 112 -13.57 1.31 -5.47
N LEU A 113 -13.65 1.13 -4.14
CA LEU A 113 -12.54 0.59 -3.34
C LEU A 113 -12.25 -0.86 -3.74
N TYR A 114 -11.12 -1.07 -4.42
CA TYR A 114 -10.57 -2.38 -4.76
C TYR A 114 -11.59 -3.36 -5.37
N PRO A 115 -12.05 -3.14 -6.62
CA PRO A 115 -13.14 -3.91 -7.23
C PRO A 115 -12.88 -5.42 -7.34
N HIS A 116 -11.59 -5.84 -7.34
CA HIS A 116 -11.18 -7.26 -7.47
C HIS A 116 -10.49 -7.79 -6.21
N LEU A 117 -10.74 -7.16 -5.04
CA LEU A 117 -10.11 -7.52 -3.77
C LEU A 117 -10.30 -8.99 -3.42
N GLU A 118 -11.54 -9.48 -3.49
CA GLU A 118 -11.88 -10.86 -3.08
C GLU A 118 -11.14 -11.89 -3.92
N GLN A 119 -11.02 -11.66 -5.21
CA GLN A 119 -10.28 -12.55 -6.11
C GLN A 119 -8.78 -12.57 -5.77
N ILE A 120 -8.20 -11.41 -5.48
CA ILE A 120 -6.78 -11.29 -5.10
C ILE A 120 -6.54 -11.97 -3.75
N ILE A 121 -7.39 -11.74 -2.76
CA ILE A 121 -7.27 -12.34 -1.43
C ILE A 121 -7.45 -13.87 -1.49
N THR A 122 -8.44 -14.36 -2.24
CA THR A 122 -8.61 -15.80 -2.48
C THR A 122 -7.34 -16.41 -3.07
N LEU A 123 -6.73 -15.73 -4.04
CA LEU A 123 -5.52 -16.21 -4.67
C LEU A 123 -4.32 -16.20 -3.69
N LEU A 124 -4.17 -15.14 -2.90
CA LEU A 124 -3.14 -15.05 -1.85
C LEU A 124 -3.28 -16.19 -0.84
N ASP A 125 -4.48 -16.43 -0.32
CA ASP A 125 -4.76 -17.53 0.62
C ASP A 125 -4.40 -18.90 0.04
N ALA A 126 -4.84 -19.15 -1.20
CA ALA A 126 -4.62 -20.43 -1.86
C ALA A 126 -3.14 -20.69 -2.17
N GLN A 127 -2.43 -19.68 -2.68
CA GLN A 127 -1.05 -19.85 -3.14
C GLN A 127 -0.02 -19.75 -2.02
N LEU A 128 -0.31 -19.06 -0.91
CA LEU A 128 0.58 -18.97 0.24
C LEU A 128 0.47 -20.17 1.19
N ALA A 129 -0.39 -21.14 0.92
CA ALA A 129 -0.41 -22.38 1.71
C ALA A 129 0.99 -23.03 1.75
N PRO A 130 1.46 -23.56 2.90
CA PRO A 130 0.68 -23.90 4.11
C PRO A 130 0.51 -22.75 5.13
N PHE A 131 0.94 -21.52 4.82
CA PHE A 131 0.68 -20.37 5.69
C PHE A 131 -0.82 -20.04 5.72
N VAL A 132 -1.24 -19.44 6.83
CA VAL A 132 -2.57 -18.85 6.99
C VAL A 132 -2.34 -17.34 7.22
N PRO A 133 -2.43 -16.51 6.17
CA PRO A 133 -2.11 -15.09 6.28
C PRO A 133 -3.09 -14.33 7.19
N GLU A 134 -2.56 -13.41 7.99
CA GLU A 134 -3.30 -12.34 8.64
C GLU A 134 -3.18 -11.08 7.78
N TYR A 135 -4.29 -10.39 7.51
CA TYR A 135 -4.33 -9.21 6.67
C TYR A 135 -4.45 -7.94 7.50
N VAL A 136 -3.56 -7.00 7.29
CA VAL A 136 -3.54 -5.72 8.02
C VAL A 136 -3.68 -4.57 7.03
N PHE A 137 -4.63 -3.70 7.31
CA PHE A 137 -4.85 -2.46 6.56
C PHE A 137 -4.60 -1.26 7.45
N TYR A 138 -3.88 -0.26 6.92
CA TYR A 138 -3.92 1.09 7.45
C TYR A 138 -4.94 1.90 6.68
N THR A 139 -5.80 2.59 7.40
CA THR A 139 -6.75 3.54 6.84
C THR A 139 -6.40 4.96 7.26
N ARG A 140 -7.02 5.92 6.65
CA ARG A 140 -6.94 7.34 6.96
C ARG A 140 -8.36 7.92 6.95
N GLU A 141 -8.61 9.07 7.58
CA GLU A 141 -9.87 9.77 7.43
C GLU A 141 -10.21 9.87 5.93
N MET A 142 -11.46 9.55 5.57
CA MET A 142 -11.85 9.29 4.17
C MET A 142 -11.70 10.53 3.28
N THR A 143 -12.05 11.70 3.78
CA THR A 143 -11.94 12.97 3.02
C THR A 143 -10.48 13.32 2.76
N ASP A 144 -9.65 13.21 3.79
CA ASP A 144 -8.20 13.43 3.70
C ASP A 144 -7.52 12.41 2.78
N TRP A 145 -7.98 11.16 2.83
CA TRP A 145 -7.50 10.11 1.96
C TRP A 145 -7.86 10.40 0.50
N LYS A 146 -9.12 10.74 0.20
CA LYS A 146 -9.58 11.12 -1.15
C LYS A 146 -8.79 12.30 -1.70
N THR A 147 -8.56 13.34 -0.92
CA THR A 147 -7.72 14.48 -1.31
C THR A 147 -6.30 14.01 -1.66
N SER A 148 -5.71 13.12 -0.87
CA SER A 148 -4.38 12.57 -1.17
C SER A 148 -4.36 11.70 -2.43
N VAL A 149 -5.43 10.97 -2.70
CA VAL A 149 -5.60 10.16 -3.92
C VAL A 149 -5.81 11.07 -5.14
N TYR A 150 -6.64 12.11 -5.03
CA TYR A 150 -6.80 13.14 -6.07
C TYR A 150 -5.45 13.76 -6.45
N ASN A 151 -4.67 14.19 -5.46
CA ASN A 151 -3.34 14.75 -5.69
C ASN A 151 -2.41 13.75 -6.43
N GLN A 152 -2.54 12.47 -6.12
CA GLN A 152 -1.79 11.41 -6.82
C GLN A 152 -2.31 11.21 -8.25
N ALA A 153 -3.62 11.25 -8.48
CA ALA A 153 -4.23 11.11 -9.79
C ALA A 153 -3.79 12.26 -10.73
N VAL A 154 -3.81 13.51 -10.25
CA VAL A 154 -3.29 14.66 -11.00
C VAL A 154 -1.81 14.50 -11.30
N LYS A 155 -0.99 14.15 -10.30
CA LYS A 155 0.46 14.04 -10.45
C LYS A 155 0.90 12.90 -11.37
N SER A 156 0.27 11.73 -11.29
CA SER A 156 0.80 10.50 -11.89
C SER A 156 -0.12 9.81 -12.89
N ASP A 157 -1.43 10.02 -12.80
CA ASP A 157 -2.41 9.32 -13.62
C ASP A 157 -3.12 10.24 -14.64
N HIS A 158 -2.59 11.45 -14.84
CA HIS A 158 -3.03 12.44 -15.85
C HIS A 158 -4.46 12.97 -15.63
N TYR A 159 -4.97 12.96 -14.40
CA TYR A 159 -6.31 13.44 -14.12
C TYR A 159 -6.42 14.97 -14.37
N PRO A 160 -7.34 15.43 -15.27
CA PRO A 160 -7.35 16.83 -15.74
C PRO A 160 -8.42 17.70 -15.06
N HIS A 161 -9.32 17.09 -14.26
CA HIS A 161 -10.47 17.79 -13.68
C HIS A 161 -10.16 18.29 -12.25
N ALA A 162 -10.98 19.23 -11.76
CA ALA A 162 -10.91 19.72 -10.39
C ALA A 162 -11.32 18.66 -9.37
N GLN A 163 -11.01 18.91 -8.10
CA GLN A 163 -11.27 17.93 -7.02
C GLN A 163 -12.76 17.65 -6.86
N GLU A 164 -13.62 18.64 -7.07
CA GLU A 164 -15.08 18.49 -6.98
C GLU A 164 -15.61 17.44 -7.97
N MET A 165 -15.03 17.40 -9.18
CA MET A 165 -15.38 16.39 -10.17
C MET A 165 -14.88 14.99 -9.75
N PHE A 166 -13.67 14.91 -9.22
CA PHE A 166 -13.13 13.66 -8.68
C PHE A 166 -14.00 13.11 -7.54
N ASP A 167 -14.44 13.99 -6.63
CA ASP A 167 -15.31 13.62 -5.52
C ASP A 167 -16.69 13.17 -6.01
N LEU A 168 -17.22 13.81 -7.04
CA LEU A 168 -18.47 13.41 -7.69
C LEU A 168 -18.35 12.01 -8.34
N GLU A 169 -17.28 11.77 -9.12
CA GLU A 169 -17.02 10.50 -9.79
C GLU A 169 -16.82 9.36 -8.79
N THR A 170 -16.20 9.65 -7.65
CA THR A 170 -15.88 8.66 -6.62
C THR A 170 -16.83 8.67 -5.41
N ARG A 171 -17.97 9.37 -5.49
CA ARG A 171 -18.94 9.47 -4.37
C ARG A 171 -19.45 8.12 -3.86
N GLY A 172 -19.56 7.14 -4.77
CA GLY A 172 -20.02 5.77 -4.50
C GLY A 172 -18.90 4.77 -4.25
N CYS A 173 -17.67 5.22 -3.93
CA CYS A 173 -16.52 4.31 -3.84
C CYS A 173 -16.62 3.27 -2.72
N GLY A 174 -17.51 3.44 -1.74
CA GLY A 174 -17.59 2.66 -0.52
C GLY A 174 -16.88 3.33 0.67
N SER A 175 -17.00 2.73 1.83
CA SER A 175 -16.39 3.17 3.09
C SER A 175 -15.31 2.19 3.57
N TRP A 176 -14.53 2.59 4.59
CA TRP A 176 -13.61 1.65 5.26
C TRP A 176 -14.35 0.52 5.95
N GLY A 177 -15.55 0.78 6.50
CA GLY A 177 -16.39 -0.28 7.07
C GLY A 177 -16.89 -1.28 6.01
N ASP A 178 -17.13 -0.84 4.78
CA ASP A 178 -17.46 -1.75 3.68
C ASP A 178 -16.26 -2.61 3.28
N LEU A 179 -15.07 -2.02 3.22
CA LEU A 179 -13.84 -2.75 2.95
C LEU A 179 -13.55 -3.79 4.04
N GLU A 180 -13.70 -3.40 5.31
CA GLU A 180 -13.51 -4.30 6.46
C GLU A 180 -14.47 -5.47 6.41
N ARG A 181 -15.77 -5.22 6.22
CA ARG A 181 -16.79 -6.26 6.10
C ARG A 181 -16.52 -7.23 4.95
N ARG A 182 -16.08 -6.72 3.78
CA ARG A 182 -15.69 -7.55 2.64
C ARG A 182 -14.53 -8.47 3.01
N MET A 183 -13.51 -7.95 3.68
CA MET A 183 -12.37 -8.74 4.13
C MET A 183 -12.75 -9.77 5.20
N GLN A 184 -13.55 -9.38 6.20
CA GLN A 184 -14.03 -10.30 7.24
C GLN A 184 -14.88 -11.43 6.66
N THR A 185 -15.76 -11.11 5.70
CA THR A 185 -16.53 -12.13 4.98
C THR A 185 -15.64 -13.09 4.21
N GLN A 186 -14.54 -12.59 3.64
CA GLN A 186 -13.65 -13.37 2.78
C GLN A 186 -12.73 -14.32 3.56
N VAL A 187 -12.20 -13.88 4.70
CA VAL A 187 -11.14 -14.62 5.42
C VAL A 187 -11.41 -14.88 6.90
N GLY A 188 -12.48 -14.31 7.46
CA GLY A 188 -12.83 -14.37 8.89
C GLY A 188 -12.30 -13.17 9.68
N ASP A 189 -12.99 -12.84 10.78
CA ASP A 189 -12.73 -11.66 11.61
C ASP A 189 -11.39 -11.73 12.34
N ASP A 190 -10.95 -12.92 12.70
CA ASP A 190 -9.72 -13.19 13.42
C ASP A 190 -8.46 -12.92 12.58
N ARG A 191 -8.61 -12.95 11.25
CA ARG A 191 -7.50 -12.78 10.30
C ARG A 191 -7.39 -11.38 9.71
N VAL A 192 -8.23 -10.43 10.12
CA VAL A 192 -8.27 -9.07 9.57
C VAL A 192 -8.06 -8.05 10.68
N ARG A 193 -7.22 -7.04 10.42
CA ARG A 193 -7.01 -5.90 11.31
C ARG A 193 -6.98 -4.60 10.53
N PHE A 194 -7.67 -3.59 11.04
CA PHE A 194 -7.66 -2.23 10.54
C PHE A 194 -7.05 -1.30 11.58
N PHE A 195 -6.03 -0.55 11.19
CA PHE A 195 -5.39 0.50 11.98
C PHE A 195 -5.62 1.85 11.31
N ARG A 196 -5.73 2.90 12.10
CA ARG A 196 -5.80 4.26 11.58
C ARG A 196 -4.43 4.92 11.67
N VAL A 197 -4.04 5.61 10.59
CA VAL A 197 -2.78 6.38 10.57
C VAL A 197 -2.77 7.48 11.63
N GLU A 198 -3.95 8.05 11.92
CA GLU A 198 -4.12 9.08 12.92
C GLU A 198 -3.80 8.60 14.35
N ASP A 199 -3.94 7.29 14.60
CA ASP A 199 -3.68 6.67 15.91
C ASP A 199 -2.21 6.28 16.11
N GLU A 200 -1.33 6.55 15.12
CA GLU A 200 0.12 6.38 15.27
C GLU A 200 0.68 7.49 16.16
N VAL A 201 1.11 7.10 17.38
CA VAL A 201 1.52 8.01 18.43
C VAL A 201 2.82 8.74 18.11
N ASP A 202 3.74 8.06 17.40
CA ASP A 202 5.06 8.60 17.05
C ASP A 202 5.25 8.63 15.52
N ARG A 203 5.08 9.80 14.94
CA ARG A 203 5.25 10.01 13.49
C ARG A 203 6.69 9.78 13.00
N SER A 204 7.67 9.83 13.89
CA SER A 204 9.06 9.52 13.55
C SER A 204 9.31 8.01 13.43
N LYS A 205 8.41 7.19 13.94
CA LYS A 205 8.44 5.73 13.90
C LYS A 205 7.16 5.19 13.26
N PRO A 206 6.94 5.35 11.94
CA PRO A 206 5.69 4.96 11.28
C PRO A 206 5.50 3.44 11.30
N GLY A 207 4.26 3.00 11.58
CA GLY A 207 3.87 1.60 11.58
C GLY A 207 4.08 0.87 12.91
N LEU A 208 4.14 1.59 14.04
CA LEU A 208 4.30 0.96 15.35
C LEU A 208 3.13 0.03 15.71
N GLN A 209 1.90 0.37 15.34
CA GLN A 209 0.74 -0.52 15.55
C GLN A 209 0.95 -1.85 14.83
N LEU A 210 1.41 -1.84 13.58
CA LEU A 210 1.71 -3.03 12.80
C LEU A 210 2.84 -3.85 13.44
N LEU A 211 3.92 -3.21 13.89
CA LEU A 211 5.05 -3.90 14.50
C LEU A 211 4.67 -4.53 15.86
N ARG A 212 3.85 -3.85 16.67
CA ARG A 212 3.27 -4.44 17.90
C ARG A 212 2.39 -5.64 17.57
N HIS A 213 1.51 -5.50 16.60
CA HIS A 213 0.68 -6.60 16.12
C HIS A 213 1.53 -7.78 15.63
N ALA A 214 2.65 -7.51 14.99
CA ALA A 214 3.60 -8.52 14.52
C ALA A 214 4.42 -9.16 15.67
N GLY A 215 4.29 -8.71 16.91
CA GLY A 215 4.87 -9.32 18.09
C GLY A 215 6.09 -8.62 18.66
N LEU A 216 6.41 -7.40 18.23
CA LEU A 216 7.47 -6.62 18.88
C LEU A 216 6.98 -6.10 20.24
N ASP A 217 7.78 -6.33 21.26
CA ASP A 217 7.55 -5.76 22.60
C ASP A 217 8.01 -4.27 22.68
N GLU A 218 7.62 -3.59 23.75
CA GLU A 218 7.95 -2.17 23.95
C GLU A 218 9.46 -1.92 24.09
N LYS A 219 10.24 -2.91 24.52
CA LYS A 219 11.71 -2.80 24.62
C LYS A 219 12.32 -2.76 23.22
N ALA A 220 11.89 -3.68 22.35
CA ALA A 220 12.32 -3.70 20.94
C ALA A 220 11.89 -2.41 20.22
N ILE A 221 10.65 -1.94 20.43
CA ILE A 221 10.14 -0.70 19.82
C ILE A 221 10.93 0.53 20.26
N LYS A 222 11.29 0.63 21.55
CA LYS A 222 12.11 1.74 22.06
C LYS A 222 13.50 1.76 21.42
N ALA A 223 14.09 0.61 21.14
CA ALA A 223 15.40 0.49 20.52
C ALA A 223 15.43 0.91 19.04
N LEU A 224 14.29 1.00 18.35
CA LEU A 224 14.23 1.37 16.94
C LEU A 224 14.65 2.84 16.73
N HIS A 225 15.47 3.06 15.72
CA HIS A 225 15.93 4.39 15.32
C HIS A 225 14.81 5.15 14.60
N PRO A 226 14.45 6.36 15.05
CA PRO A 226 13.40 7.14 14.38
C PRO A 226 13.85 7.62 13.00
N MET A 227 12.89 8.04 12.16
CA MET A 227 13.14 8.73 10.90
C MET A 227 13.47 10.21 11.16
N ASP A 228 14.46 10.75 10.46
CA ASP A 228 14.95 12.10 10.71
C ASP A 228 13.98 13.22 10.29
N GLN A 229 13.14 12.99 9.27
CA GLN A 229 12.07 13.90 8.82
C GLN A 229 11.05 13.20 7.94
N ALA A 230 9.82 13.75 7.86
CA ALA A 230 8.81 13.36 6.87
C ALA A 230 9.34 13.68 5.45
N GLN A 231 9.75 12.66 4.72
CA GLN A 231 10.24 12.82 3.34
C GLN A 231 9.10 12.56 2.36
N ASN A 232 8.84 13.45 1.50
CA ASN A 232 7.85 13.60 0.43
C ASN A 232 6.71 14.57 0.82
N PRO A 233 6.99 15.88 0.81
CA PRO A 233 5.92 16.87 0.91
C PRO A 233 4.96 16.69 -0.26
N SER A 234 3.68 16.81 0.02
CA SER A 234 2.66 16.93 -1.03
C SER A 234 2.98 18.11 -1.91
N LEU A 235 2.54 18.08 -3.16
CA LEU A 235 2.59 19.28 -3.99
C LEU A 235 1.74 20.37 -3.34
N ASN A 236 2.21 21.61 -3.40
CA ASN A 236 1.41 22.77 -3.00
C ASN A 236 0.27 22.99 -4.00
N THR A 237 -0.72 23.77 -3.62
CA THR A 237 -1.93 24.01 -4.40
C THR A 237 -1.62 24.54 -5.81
N GLY A 238 -0.70 25.50 -5.94
CA GLY A 238 -0.34 26.07 -7.25
C GLY A 238 0.38 25.06 -8.15
N SER A 239 1.29 24.25 -7.59
CA SER A 239 1.94 23.14 -8.31
C SER A 239 0.93 22.11 -8.81
N LEU A 240 -0.05 21.76 -7.97
CA LEU A 240 -1.09 20.82 -8.32
C LEU A 240 -1.99 21.35 -9.41
N GLU A 241 -2.43 22.61 -9.29
CA GLU A 241 -3.26 23.29 -10.29
C GLU A 241 -2.55 23.41 -11.64
N PHE A 242 -1.27 23.78 -11.63
CA PHE A 242 -0.47 23.81 -12.85
C PHE A 242 -0.42 22.43 -13.53
N LEU A 243 -0.14 21.36 -12.79
CA LEU A 243 -0.12 20.01 -13.35
C LEU A 243 -1.50 19.59 -13.88
N ARG A 244 -2.58 19.97 -13.20
CA ARG A 244 -3.94 19.73 -13.65
C ARG A 244 -4.22 20.38 -15.02
N LEU A 245 -3.77 21.60 -15.23
CA LEU A 245 -3.88 22.30 -16.53
C LEU A 245 -3.01 21.63 -17.59
N VAL A 246 -1.79 21.22 -17.24
CA VAL A 246 -0.89 20.47 -18.13
C VAL A 246 -1.53 19.15 -18.56
N ASN A 247 -2.29 18.47 -17.68
CA ASN A 247 -2.96 17.21 -18.00
C ASN A 247 -4.09 17.36 -19.04
N ARG A 248 -4.52 18.58 -19.38
CA ARG A 248 -5.46 18.87 -20.47
C ARG A 248 -4.80 18.96 -21.84
N GLN A 249 -3.47 18.97 -21.87
CA GLN A 249 -2.68 19.07 -23.10
C GLN A 249 -2.28 17.68 -23.59
N GLU A 250 -2.24 17.50 -24.90
CA GLU A 250 -1.66 16.32 -25.53
C GLU A 250 -0.14 16.39 -25.46
N LEU A 251 0.45 15.69 -24.53
CA LEU A 251 1.90 15.62 -24.35
C LEU A 251 2.36 14.18 -24.38
N ASP A 252 3.51 13.93 -24.97
CA ASP A 252 4.17 12.63 -24.85
C ASP A 252 4.58 12.36 -23.39
N GLN A 253 4.68 11.07 -23.03
CA GLN A 253 4.99 10.66 -21.66
C GLN A 253 6.34 11.17 -21.15
N GLY A 254 7.32 11.36 -22.04
CA GLY A 254 8.65 11.84 -21.69
C GLY A 254 8.63 13.32 -21.34
N ALA A 255 7.97 14.15 -22.16
CA ALA A 255 7.78 15.57 -21.91
C ALA A 255 7.01 15.80 -20.60
N ARG A 256 5.90 15.08 -20.41
CA ARG A 256 5.11 15.18 -19.19
C ARG A 256 5.91 14.79 -17.94
N ARG A 257 6.70 13.72 -17.97
CA ARG A 257 7.55 13.32 -16.84
C ARG A 257 8.53 14.43 -16.47
N LYS A 258 9.17 15.05 -17.44
CA LYS A 258 10.08 16.19 -17.21
C LYS A 258 9.36 17.36 -16.55
N ILE A 259 8.14 17.70 -17.00
CA ILE A 259 7.31 18.76 -16.39
C ILE A 259 6.99 18.41 -14.92
N VAL A 260 6.53 17.20 -14.64
CA VAL A 260 6.24 16.75 -13.25
C VAL A 260 7.48 16.86 -12.38
N ASP A 261 8.64 16.45 -12.86
CA ASP A 261 9.89 16.52 -12.10
C ASP A 261 10.31 17.98 -11.86
N LEU A 262 10.18 18.85 -12.87
CA LEU A 262 10.44 20.29 -12.74
C LEU A 262 9.52 20.94 -11.70
N VAL A 263 8.22 20.68 -11.75
CA VAL A 263 7.24 21.22 -10.78
C VAL A 263 7.54 20.72 -9.38
N ARG A 264 7.84 19.43 -9.22
CA ARG A 264 8.14 18.83 -7.92
C ARG A 264 9.38 19.43 -7.26
N THR A 265 10.40 19.77 -8.04
CA THR A 265 11.66 20.33 -7.53
C THR A 265 11.61 21.84 -7.33
N ASN A 266 10.64 22.52 -7.94
CA ASN A 266 10.57 23.99 -7.94
C ASN A 266 9.20 24.50 -7.46
N GLN A 267 8.64 23.89 -6.41
CA GLN A 267 7.30 24.23 -5.94
C GLN A 267 7.15 25.70 -5.51
N SER A 268 8.23 26.37 -5.12
CA SER A 268 8.23 27.79 -4.78
C SER A 268 7.85 28.71 -5.94
N LEU A 269 7.99 28.26 -7.20
CA LEU A 269 7.54 29.02 -8.38
C LEU A 269 6.02 29.03 -8.56
N PHE A 270 5.31 28.14 -7.87
CA PHE A 270 3.87 27.92 -7.99
C PHE A 270 3.11 28.32 -6.74
N VAL A 271 3.70 29.18 -5.92
CA VAL A 271 3.00 29.80 -4.79
C VAL A 271 2.11 30.90 -5.36
N GLN A 272 0.80 30.88 -5.07
CA GLN A 272 -0.05 32.03 -5.37
C GLN A 272 0.53 33.23 -4.62
N GLY A 273 0.98 34.22 -5.38
CA GLY A 273 1.41 35.49 -4.80
C GLY A 273 0.25 36.03 -3.94
N ALA A 274 0.56 36.53 -2.76
CA ALA A 274 -0.39 37.37 -2.04
C ALA A 274 -0.80 38.47 -3.06
N THR A 275 -2.07 38.50 -3.39
CA THR A 275 -2.62 39.65 -4.18
C THR A 275 -2.29 40.90 -3.39
N PRO A 276 -1.66 41.95 -4.03
CA PRO A 276 -1.27 43.15 -3.35
C PRO A 276 -2.48 43.91 -2.77
#